data_c3ca38610e91281a22584fa901489adf
#
_entry.id   c3ca38610e91281a22584fa901489adf
#
_cell.length_a   1.000
_cell.length_b   1.000
_cell.length_c   1.000
_cell.angle_alpha   90.00
_cell.angle_beta   90.00
_cell.angle_gamma   90.00
#
_symmetry.space_group_name_H-M   'P 1'
#
loop_
_entity.id
_entity.type
_entity.pdbx_description
1 polymer ?
#
loop_
_entity_poly.entity_id
_entity_poly.type
_entity_poly.pdbx_seq_one_letter_code
_entity_poly.pdbx_strand_id
1 'polypeptide(L)'
;DTENRLVGIVTFDDAMDVMEDEATEDMEKMAAMLPSEHPYMRSTPVEIWKNRIPWLLLLMVSATLTGIVITRFENSLAALPCLTAFIPMLMDTGGNSGSQACVSIIRGISLNEIEFRDLGRVVWKEIRVSVLCGVCLAIACFAKIIVVDMLLLKSESVTYLVAFVVCATMAVTVCLAKIVGSTLPLLAKKLG
;
A
#
# COMPACT_ATOMS: atom_id res chain seq x y z
N ASP A 1 18.30 4.02 -38.99
CA ASP A 1 17.40 5.16 -39.14
C ASP A 1 16.44 4.93 -40.30
N THR A 2 15.57 5.87 -40.59
CA THR A 2 14.60 5.80 -41.67
C THR A 2 15.24 5.72 -43.08
N GLU A 3 16.54 5.99 -43.20
CA GLU A 3 17.33 5.94 -44.44
C GLU A 3 18.15 4.64 -44.58
N ASN A 4 17.87 3.62 -43.73
CA ASN A 4 18.59 2.34 -43.68
C ASN A 4 20.11 2.48 -43.44
N ARG A 5 20.53 3.53 -42.72
CA ARG A 5 21.93 3.68 -42.30
C ARG A 5 22.11 3.08 -40.90
N LEU A 6 23.18 2.34 -40.73
CA LEU A 6 23.61 1.86 -39.42
C LEU A 6 24.02 3.07 -38.57
N VAL A 7 23.25 3.38 -37.52
CA VAL A 7 23.49 4.51 -36.61
C VAL A 7 24.37 4.10 -35.45
N GLY A 8 24.31 2.83 -35.05
CA GLY A 8 25.09 2.25 -33.97
C GLY A 8 24.71 0.79 -33.73
N ILE A 9 25.38 0.17 -32.81
CA ILE A 9 25.03 -1.16 -32.28
C ILE A 9 24.75 -1.02 -30.79
N VAL A 10 23.81 -1.78 -30.29
CA VAL A 10 23.55 -1.96 -28.86
C VAL A 10 24.19 -3.30 -28.49
N THR A 11 25.09 -3.31 -27.53
CA THR A 11 25.70 -4.53 -27.02
C THR A 11 24.77 -5.21 -26.01
N PHE A 12 25.05 -6.47 -25.69
CA PHE A 12 24.31 -7.17 -24.65
C PHE A 12 24.49 -6.50 -23.27
N ASP A 13 25.69 -6.01 -23.00
CA ASP A 13 26.00 -5.30 -21.74
C ASP A 13 25.21 -4.00 -21.63
N ASP A 14 25.12 -3.19 -22.71
CA ASP A 14 24.27 -1.99 -22.74
C ASP A 14 22.79 -2.31 -22.45
N ALA A 15 22.30 -3.44 -22.96
CA ALA A 15 20.94 -3.87 -22.71
C ALA A 15 20.73 -4.32 -21.24
N MET A 16 21.73 -4.94 -20.62
CA MET A 16 21.70 -5.34 -19.22
C MET A 16 21.70 -4.12 -18.29
N ASP A 17 22.53 -3.12 -18.58
CA ASP A 17 22.61 -1.87 -17.82
C ASP A 17 21.23 -1.14 -17.84
N VAL A 18 20.60 -1.05 -19.01
CA VAL A 18 19.26 -0.47 -19.13
C VAL A 18 18.21 -1.27 -18.32
N MET A 19 18.30 -2.60 -18.31
CA MET A 19 17.39 -3.43 -17.51
C MET A 19 17.57 -3.23 -16.01
N GLU A 20 18.81 -3.02 -15.54
CA GLU A 20 19.12 -2.74 -14.14
C GLU A 20 18.63 -1.35 -13.73
N ASP A 21 18.83 -0.36 -14.58
CA ASP A 21 18.34 1.01 -14.36
C ASP A 21 16.81 1.06 -14.30
N GLU A 22 16.12 0.42 -15.23
CA GLU A 22 14.65 0.31 -15.25
C GLU A 22 14.11 -0.41 -13.98
N ALA A 23 14.76 -1.51 -13.58
CA ALA A 23 14.37 -2.23 -12.37
C ALA A 23 14.56 -1.37 -11.11
N THR A 24 15.62 -0.57 -11.06
CA THR A 24 15.91 0.37 -9.96
C THR A 24 14.87 1.48 -9.93
N GLU A 25 14.57 2.08 -11.07
CA GLU A 25 13.54 3.13 -11.21
C GLU A 25 12.18 2.61 -10.78
N ASP A 26 11.80 1.39 -11.19
CA ASP A 26 10.54 0.75 -10.78
C ASP A 26 10.47 0.56 -9.26
N MET A 27 11.56 0.13 -8.61
CA MET A 27 11.62 0.00 -7.15
C MET A 27 11.46 1.35 -6.44
N GLU A 28 12.11 2.40 -6.93
CA GLU A 28 12.02 3.75 -6.37
C GLU A 28 10.61 4.33 -6.53
N LYS A 29 9.99 4.16 -7.70
CA LYS A 29 8.60 4.54 -7.96
C LYS A 29 7.60 3.78 -7.07
N MET A 30 7.80 2.48 -6.86
CA MET A 30 6.98 1.68 -5.93
C MET A 30 7.09 2.17 -4.48
N ALA A 31 8.25 2.68 -4.10
CA ALA A 31 8.48 3.31 -2.78
C ALA A 31 8.03 4.77 -2.73
N ALA A 32 7.40 5.28 -3.81
CA ALA A 32 6.97 6.66 -3.94
C ALA A 32 8.12 7.68 -3.77
N MET A 33 9.27 7.35 -4.32
CA MET A 33 10.44 8.23 -4.43
C MET A 33 10.59 8.68 -5.88
N LEU A 34 11.22 9.84 -6.08
CA LEU A 34 11.67 10.23 -7.40
C LEU A 34 12.92 9.42 -7.76
N PRO A 35 13.08 9.02 -9.06
CA PRO A 35 14.23 8.27 -9.51
C PRO A 35 15.55 8.97 -9.16
N SER A 36 16.55 8.18 -8.79
CA SER A 36 17.88 8.66 -8.42
C SER A 36 18.80 8.60 -9.63
N GLU A 37 19.51 9.67 -9.93
CA GLU A 37 20.48 9.70 -11.04
C GLU A 37 21.82 9.04 -10.68
N HIS A 38 22.07 8.80 -9.39
CA HIS A 38 23.33 8.30 -8.90
C HIS A 38 23.17 7.13 -7.92
N PRO A 39 24.14 6.19 -7.87
CA PRO A 39 24.18 5.16 -6.85
C PRO A 39 24.14 5.77 -5.44
N TYR A 40 23.45 5.12 -4.52
CA TYR A 40 23.17 5.61 -3.15
C TYR A 40 24.43 6.12 -2.42
N MET A 41 25.56 5.45 -2.56
CA MET A 41 26.83 5.84 -1.89
C MET A 41 27.47 7.11 -2.48
N ARG A 42 27.09 7.50 -3.69
CA ARG A 42 27.56 8.72 -4.36
C ARG A 42 26.59 9.87 -4.23
N SER A 43 25.34 9.60 -3.92
CA SER A 43 24.30 10.60 -3.73
C SER A 43 24.53 11.39 -2.46
N THR A 44 24.38 12.70 -2.54
CA THR A 44 24.46 13.56 -1.36
C THR A 44 23.18 13.48 -0.52
N PRO A 45 23.24 13.71 0.81
CA PRO A 45 22.03 13.73 1.65
C PRO A 45 20.96 14.69 1.15
N VAL A 46 21.34 15.79 0.49
CA VAL A 46 20.42 16.79 -0.06
C VAL A 46 19.68 16.26 -1.29
N GLU A 47 20.35 15.49 -2.17
CA GLU A 47 19.71 14.83 -3.32
C GLU A 47 18.70 13.79 -2.84
N ILE A 48 19.09 12.93 -1.91
CA ILE A 48 18.20 11.93 -1.33
C ILE A 48 16.98 12.59 -0.68
N TRP A 49 17.19 13.67 0.05
CA TRP A 49 16.10 14.45 0.66
C TRP A 49 15.15 15.02 -0.39
N LYS A 50 15.68 15.63 -1.47
CA LYS A 50 14.87 16.19 -2.56
C LYS A 50 13.98 15.13 -3.22
N ASN A 51 14.49 13.93 -3.40
CA ASN A 51 13.74 12.83 -4.04
C ASN A 51 12.62 12.27 -3.15
N ARG A 52 12.71 12.44 -1.83
CA ARG A 52 11.74 11.88 -0.86
C ARG A 52 10.71 12.90 -0.38
N ILE A 53 11.12 14.16 -0.19
CA ILE A 53 10.29 15.17 0.50
C ILE A 53 8.97 15.49 -0.20
N PRO A 54 8.87 15.60 -1.55
CA PRO A 54 7.63 15.96 -2.21
C PRO A 54 6.50 14.97 -1.88
N TRP A 55 6.82 13.67 -1.89
CA TRP A 55 5.84 12.63 -1.57
C TRP A 55 5.47 12.62 -0.10
N LEU A 56 6.44 12.79 0.79
CA LEU A 56 6.18 12.86 2.24
C LEU A 56 5.28 14.04 2.60
N LEU A 57 5.46 15.20 1.96
CA LEU A 57 4.57 16.35 2.14
C LEU A 57 3.16 16.07 1.64
N LEU A 58 3.01 15.41 0.49
CA LEU A 58 1.70 15.00 -0.03
C LEU A 58 1.01 14.03 0.92
N LEU A 59 1.72 13.04 1.45
CA LEU A 59 1.19 12.11 2.44
C LEU A 59 0.80 12.82 3.75
N MET A 60 1.58 13.80 4.20
CA MET A 60 1.27 14.61 5.39
C MET A 60 -0.04 15.39 5.20
N VAL A 61 -0.23 16.01 4.02
CA VAL A 61 -1.48 16.70 3.69
C VAL A 61 -2.65 15.69 3.64
N SER A 62 -2.44 14.52 3.03
CA SER A 62 -3.44 13.44 2.99
C SER A 62 -3.83 12.95 4.40
N ALA A 63 -2.88 12.87 5.33
CA ALA A 63 -3.14 12.48 6.72
C ALA A 63 -4.11 13.45 7.44
N THR A 64 -4.20 14.70 7.00
CA THR A 64 -5.16 15.66 7.52
C THR A 64 -6.61 15.20 7.31
N LEU A 65 -6.89 14.54 6.18
CA LEU A 65 -8.22 13.96 5.92
C LEU A 65 -8.58 12.89 6.95
N THR A 66 -7.60 12.05 7.32
CA THR A 66 -7.79 11.05 8.40
C THR A 66 -8.10 11.73 9.74
N GLY A 67 -7.38 12.81 10.09
CA GLY A 67 -7.66 13.61 11.28
C GLY A 67 -9.08 14.18 11.29
N ILE A 68 -9.54 14.74 10.17
CA ILE A 68 -10.90 15.27 10.03
C ILE A 68 -11.96 14.16 10.26
N VAL A 69 -11.74 12.97 9.69
CA VAL A 69 -12.65 11.84 9.90
C VAL A 69 -12.70 11.44 11.36
N ILE A 70 -11.55 11.29 12.04
CA ILE A 70 -11.48 10.94 13.47
C ILE A 70 -12.22 11.97 14.32
N THR A 71 -11.98 13.26 14.09
CA THR A 71 -12.66 14.35 14.80
C THR A 71 -14.16 14.34 14.57
N ARG A 72 -14.62 13.97 13.37
CA ARG A 72 -16.05 13.87 13.06
C ARG A 72 -16.77 12.79 13.89
N PHE A 73 -16.05 11.73 14.26
CA PHE A 73 -16.56 10.62 15.06
C PHE A 73 -16.13 10.66 16.52
N GLU A 74 -15.58 11.79 16.99
CA GLU A 74 -15.03 11.95 18.34
C GLU A 74 -16.04 11.57 19.43
N ASN A 75 -17.29 12.01 19.34
CA ASN A 75 -18.33 11.67 20.33
C ASN A 75 -18.61 10.16 20.38
N SER A 76 -18.56 9.47 19.24
CA SER A 76 -18.76 8.02 19.19
C SER A 76 -17.57 7.26 19.76
N LEU A 77 -16.35 7.74 19.53
CA LEU A 77 -15.13 7.20 20.10
C LEU A 77 -15.02 7.46 21.59
N ALA A 78 -15.50 8.62 22.07
CA ALA A 78 -15.55 8.96 23.48
C ALA A 78 -16.50 8.05 24.28
N ALA A 79 -17.55 7.52 23.65
CA ALA A 79 -18.43 6.53 24.27
C ALA A 79 -17.74 5.16 24.52
N LEU A 80 -16.77 4.81 23.70
CA LEU A 80 -15.98 3.56 23.77
C LEU A 80 -14.50 3.84 23.53
N PRO A 81 -13.78 4.45 24.49
CA PRO A 81 -12.41 4.89 24.32
C PRO A 81 -11.43 3.75 23.94
N CYS A 82 -11.73 2.51 24.31
CA CYS A 82 -10.94 1.34 23.95
C CYS A 82 -10.84 1.13 22.44
N LEU A 83 -11.82 1.58 21.63
CA LEU A 83 -11.75 1.49 20.18
C LEU A 83 -10.62 2.33 19.58
N THR A 84 -10.29 3.45 20.20
CA THR A 84 -9.21 4.34 19.73
C THR A 84 -7.86 3.63 19.74
N ALA A 85 -7.63 2.71 20.68
CA ALA A 85 -6.40 1.94 20.75
C ALA A 85 -6.21 0.96 19.58
N PHE A 86 -7.29 0.57 18.89
CA PHE A 86 -7.24 -0.33 17.74
C PHE A 86 -7.07 0.40 16.41
N ILE A 87 -7.28 1.74 16.35
CA ILE A 87 -7.17 2.52 15.10
C ILE A 87 -5.79 2.35 14.44
N PRO A 88 -4.65 2.49 15.15
CA PRO A 88 -3.34 2.32 14.52
C PRO A 88 -3.16 0.93 13.90
N MET A 89 -3.59 -0.12 14.59
CA MET A 89 -3.51 -1.50 14.09
C MET A 89 -4.34 -1.69 12.81
N LEU A 90 -5.56 -1.15 12.78
CA LEU A 90 -6.44 -1.22 11.60
C LEU A 90 -5.86 -0.45 10.41
N MET A 91 -5.32 0.74 10.66
CA MET A 91 -4.70 1.58 9.63
C MET A 91 -3.45 0.93 9.05
N ASP A 92 -2.56 0.43 9.89
CA ASP A 92 -1.33 -0.24 9.46
C ASP A 92 -1.63 -1.50 8.65
N THR A 93 -2.52 -2.36 9.15
CA THR A 93 -2.93 -3.58 8.42
C THR A 93 -3.59 -3.26 7.07
N GLY A 94 -4.44 -2.23 7.03
CA GLY A 94 -5.04 -1.75 5.78
C GLY A 94 -4.00 -1.22 4.80
N GLY A 95 -3.08 -0.37 5.27
CA GLY A 95 -1.99 0.18 4.47
C GLY A 95 -1.10 -0.90 3.87
N ASN A 96 -0.63 -1.82 4.70
CA ASN A 96 0.21 -2.95 4.27
C ASN A 96 -0.53 -3.86 3.26
N SER A 97 -1.81 -4.14 3.51
CA SER A 97 -2.62 -4.97 2.61
C SER A 97 -2.84 -4.32 1.24
N GLY A 98 -3.11 -3.01 1.22
CA GLY A 98 -3.24 -2.22 -0.01
C GLY A 98 -1.93 -2.12 -0.78
N SER A 99 -0.82 -1.89 -0.09
CA SER A 99 0.52 -1.82 -0.67
C SER A 99 0.92 -3.14 -1.33
N GLN A 100 0.66 -4.29 -0.71
CA GLN A 100 0.92 -5.61 -1.31
C GLN A 100 0.14 -5.81 -2.62
N ALA A 101 -1.12 -5.39 -2.66
CA ALA A 101 -1.91 -5.46 -3.89
C ALA A 101 -1.34 -4.51 -4.96
N CYS A 102 -1.02 -3.28 -4.59
CA CYS A 102 -0.46 -2.26 -5.46
C CYS A 102 0.84 -2.74 -6.14
N VAL A 103 1.81 -3.21 -5.36
CA VAL A 103 3.10 -3.72 -5.86
C VAL A 103 2.91 -4.89 -6.83
N SER A 104 1.99 -5.82 -6.51
CA SER A 104 1.70 -6.96 -7.37
C SER A 104 1.14 -6.53 -8.73
N ILE A 105 0.29 -5.50 -8.75
CA ILE A 105 -0.30 -4.97 -9.98
C ILE A 105 0.72 -4.14 -10.77
N ILE A 106 1.54 -3.30 -10.12
CA ILE A 106 2.60 -2.55 -10.79
C ILE A 106 3.54 -3.52 -11.50
N ARG A 107 3.98 -4.59 -10.83
CA ARG A 107 4.81 -5.62 -11.45
C ARG A 107 4.13 -6.26 -12.67
N GLY A 108 2.85 -6.62 -12.55
CA GLY A 108 2.11 -7.19 -13.68
C GLY A 108 1.97 -6.21 -14.86
N ILE A 109 1.92 -4.90 -14.58
CA ILE A 109 1.90 -3.85 -15.57
C ILE A 109 3.27 -3.70 -16.25
N SER A 110 4.36 -3.70 -15.48
CA SER A 110 5.75 -3.59 -16.00
C SER A 110 6.11 -4.79 -16.90
N LEU A 111 5.65 -5.99 -16.53
CA LEU A 111 5.85 -7.20 -17.34
C LEU A 111 4.87 -7.34 -18.53
N ASN A 112 4.00 -6.35 -18.76
CA ASN A 112 2.93 -6.40 -19.78
C ASN A 112 1.96 -7.58 -19.63
N GLU A 113 1.84 -8.15 -18.40
CA GLU A 113 0.89 -9.22 -18.08
C GLU A 113 -0.52 -8.68 -17.83
N ILE A 114 -0.63 -7.40 -17.40
CA ILE A 114 -1.89 -6.75 -17.00
C ILE A 114 -2.06 -5.45 -17.79
N GLU A 115 -3.21 -5.34 -18.45
CA GLU A 115 -3.64 -4.12 -19.13
C GLU A 115 -4.87 -3.51 -18.46
N PHE A 116 -5.18 -2.25 -18.77
CA PHE A 116 -6.38 -1.59 -18.23
C PHE A 116 -7.68 -2.33 -18.52
N ARG A 117 -7.77 -3.04 -19.67
CA ARG A 117 -8.94 -3.87 -20.03
C ARG A 117 -9.19 -5.02 -19.04
N ASP A 118 -8.16 -5.41 -18.27
CA ASP A 118 -8.25 -6.50 -17.30
C ASP A 118 -8.70 -6.03 -15.92
N LEU A 119 -9.00 -4.72 -15.75
CA LEU A 119 -9.39 -4.12 -14.46
C LEU A 119 -10.47 -4.94 -13.72
N GLY A 120 -11.53 -5.35 -14.42
CA GLY A 120 -12.61 -6.13 -13.78
C GLY A 120 -12.14 -7.50 -13.29
N ARG A 121 -11.26 -8.17 -14.03
CA ARG A 121 -10.69 -9.47 -13.64
C ARG A 121 -9.73 -9.32 -12.45
N VAL A 122 -8.92 -8.28 -12.47
CA VAL A 122 -7.97 -7.96 -11.39
C VAL A 122 -8.72 -7.66 -10.10
N VAL A 123 -9.69 -6.75 -10.14
CA VAL A 123 -10.51 -6.38 -8.96
C VAL A 123 -11.25 -7.61 -8.41
N TRP A 124 -11.85 -8.43 -9.28
CA TRP A 124 -12.53 -9.64 -8.84
C TRP A 124 -11.58 -10.68 -8.20
N LYS A 125 -10.36 -10.80 -8.72
CA LYS A 125 -9.32 -11.65 -8.14
C LYS A 125 -8.91 -11.13 -6.77
N GLU A 126 -8.66 -9.82 -6.65
CA GLU A 126 -8.27 -9.19 -5.38
C GLU A 126 -9.38 -9.23 -4.32
N ILE A 127 -10.66 -9.14 -4.70
CA ILE A 127 -11.78 -9.34 -3.76
C ILE A 127 -11.73 -10.76 -3.15
N ARG A 128 -11.50 -11.79 -3.95
CA ARG A 128 -11.40 -13.16 -3.43
C ARG A 128 -10.20 -13.34 -2.50
N VAL A 129 -9.05 -12.77 -2.88
CA VAL A 129 -7.84 -12.78 -2.04
C VAL A 129 -8.09 -12.00 -0.75
N SER A 130 -8.76 -10.85 -0.82
CA SER A 130 -9.05 -10.01 0.36
C SER A 130 -10.00 -10.69 1.34
N VAL A 131 -10.97 -11.46 0.87
CA VAL A 131 -11.85 -12.25 1.74
C VAL A 131 -11.05 -13.31 2.51
N LEU A 132 -10.16 -14.04 1.83
CA LEU A 132 -9.30 -15.02 2.49
C LEU A 132 -8.36 -14.37 3.52
N CYS A 133 -7.67 -13.29 3.12
CA CYS A 133 -6.80 -12.53 4.03
C CYS A 133 -7.60 -11.94 5.20
N GLY A 134 -8.75 -11.34 4.91
CA GLY A 134 -9.61 -10.71 5.92
C GLY A 134 -10.11 -11.70 6.97
N VAL A 135 -10.52 -12.90 6.56
CA VAL A 135 -10.93 -13.96 7.49
C VAL A 135 -9.75 -14.41 8.36
N CYS A 136 -8.60 -14.70 7.76
CA CYS A 136 -7.40 -15.09 8.50
C CYS A 136 -6.98 -14.01 9.50
N LEU A 137 -6.94 -12.75 9.07
CA LEU A 137 -6.55 -11.63 9.93
C LEU A 137 -7.59 -11.35 11.01
N ALA A 138 -8.88 -11.51 10.73
CA ALA A 138 -9.94 -11.38 11.74
C ALA A 138 -9.81 -12.45 12.84
N ILE A 139 -9.52 -13.69 12.47
CA ILE A 139 -9.29 -14.78 13.44
C ILE A 139 -8.05 -14.48 14.29
N ALA A 140 -6.94 -14.09 13.66
CA ALA A 140 -5.71 -13.74 14.37
C ALA A 140 -5.91 -12.51 15.28
N CYS A 141 -6.63 -11.50 14.83
CA CYS A 141 -6.99 -10.33 15.62
C CYS A 141 -7.85 -10.69 16.83
N PHE A 142 -8.85 -11.53 16.63
CA PHE A 142 -9.71 -12.01 17.71
C PHE A 142 -8.90 -12.77 18.78
N ALA A 143 -8.04 -13.70 18.36
CA ALA A 143 -7.14 -14.42 19.25
C ALA A 143 -6.20 -13.46 20.00
N LYS A 144 -5.61 -12.46 19.31
CA LYS A 144 -4.77 -11.41 19.92
C LYS A 144 -5.54 -10.63 20.97
N ILE A 145 -6.76 -10.19 20.68
CA ILE A 145 -7.58 -9.42 21.63
C ILE A 145 -7.87 -10.25 22.88
N ILE A 146 -8.25 -11.51 22.73
CA ILE A 146 -8.50 -12.37 23.89
C ILE A 146 -7.24 -12.58 24.72
N VAL A 147 -6.14 -12.96 24.07
CA VAL A 147 -4.90 -13.31 24.79
C VAL A 147 -4.23 -12.08 25.37
N VAL A 148 -4.07 -11.02 24.58
CA VAL A 148 -3.30 -9.84 25.01
C VAL A 148 -4.17 -8.88 25.80
N ASP A 149 -5.30 -8.44 25.24
CA ASP A 149 -6.07 -7.35 25.84
C ASP A 149 -6.92 -7.82 27.03
N MET A 150 -7.54 -9.01 26.94
CA MET A 150 -8.40 -9.51 28.01
C MET A 150 -7.62 -10.31 29.06
N LEU A 151 -6.68 -11.21 28.67
CA LEU A 151 -6.01 -12.12 29.61
C LEU A 151 -4.75 -11.52 30.20
N LEU A 152 -3.87 -10.92 29.38
CA LEU A 152 -2.60 -10.34 29.85
C LEU A 152 -2.79 -8.95 30.43
N LEU A 153 -3.43 -8.04 29.71
CA LEU A 153 -3.65 -6.65 30.14
C LEU A 153 -4.85 -6.48 31.05
N LYS A 154 -5.72 -7.49 31.16
CA LYS A 154 -6.95 -7.49 31.96
C LYS A 154 -7.80 -6.23 31.78
N SER A 155 -7.93 -5.80 30.52
CA SER A 155 -8.65 -4.59 30.16
C SER A 155 -10.17 -4.80 30.32
N GLU A 156 -10.76 -4.26 31.36
CA GLU A 156 -12.20 -4.37 31.64
C GLU A 156 -13.09 -3.71 30.57
N SER A 157 -12.55 -2.73 29.83
CA SER A 157 -13.25 -2.02 28.77
C SER A 157 -13.35 -2.79 27.45
N VAL A 158 -12.57 -3.85 27.27
CA VAL A 158 -12.57 -4.66 26.05
C VAL A 158 -13.52 -5.85 26.25
N THR A 159 -14.70 -5.75 25.67
CA THR A 159 -15.71 -6.82 25.69
C THR A 159 -15.65 -7.68 24.41
N TYR A 160 -16.29 -8.86 24.44
CA TYR A 160 -16.41 -9.70 23.24
C TYR A 160 -17.10 -8.97 22.06
N LEU A 161 -18.03 -8.05 22.36
CA LEU A 161 -18.69 -7.23 21.35
C LEU A 161 -17.67 -6.28 20.67
N VAL A 162 -16.82 -5.63 21.45
CA VAL A 162 -15.73 -4.76 20.93
C VAL A 162 -14.78 -5.60 20.07
N ALA A 163 -14.38 -6.79 20.53
CA ALA A 163 -13.54 -7.69 19.76
C ALA A 163 -14.18 -8.06 18.41
N PHE A 164 -15.46 -8.40 18.40
CA PHE A 164 -16.17 -8.72 17.17
C PHE A 164 -16.23 -7.52 16.21
N VAL A 165 -16.54 -6.32 16.69
CA VAL A 165 -16.58 -5.09 15.89
C VAL A 165 -15.21 -4.79 15.29
N VAL A 166 -14.14 -4.89 16.07
CA VAL A 166 -12.75 -4.68 15.59
C VAL A 166 -12.37 -5.68 14.51
N CYS A 167 -12.70 -6.97 14.70
CA CYS A 167 -12.43 -8.03 13.72
C CYS A 167 -13.22 -7.83 12.42
N ALA A 168 -14.50 -7.47 12.51
CA ALA A 168 -15.32 -7.17 11.35
C ALA A 168 -14.78 -5.95 10.59
N THR A 169 -14.40 -4.90 11.31
CA THR A 169 -13.75 -3.71 10.73
C THR A 169 -12.43 -4.07 10.04
N MET A 170 -11.61 -4.93 10.67
CA MET A 170 -10.36 -5.43 10.07
C MET A 170 -10.61 -6.09 8.71
N ALA A 171 -11.58 -7.00 8.63
CA ALA A 171 -11.91 -7.71 7.39
C ALA A 171 -12.37 -6.74 6.30
N VAL A 172 -13.23 -5.77 6.63
CA VAL A 172 -13.72 -4.75 5.69
C VAL A 172 -12.57 -3.84 5.24
N THR A 173 -11.73 -3.40 6.17
CA THR A 173 -10.56 -2.54 5.88
C THR A 173 -9.61 -3.23 4.89
N VAL A 174 -9.29 -4.50 5.11
CA VAL A 174 -8.43 -5.28 4.20
C VAL A 174 -9.05 -5.40 2.81
N CYS A 175 -10.37 -5.63 2.73
CA CYS A 175 -11.07 -5.71 1.44
C CYS A 175 -11.01 -4.37 0.68
N LEU A 176 -11.34 -3.28 1.34
CA LEU A 176 -11.31 -1.95 0.71
C LEU A 176 -9.90 -1.55 0.32
N ALA A 177 -8.91 -1.79 1.18
CA ALA A 177 -7.52 -1.46 0.91
C ALA A 177 -6.97 -2.20 -0.31
N LYS A 178 -7.26 -3.49 -0.47
CA LYS A 178 -6.83 -4.27 -1.64
C LYS A 178 -7.53 -3.81 -2.93
N ILE A 179 -8.81 -3.50 -2.87
CA ILE A 179 -9.55 -2.97 -4.03
C ILE A 179 -8.94 -1.64 -4.49
N VAL A 180 -8.70 -0.72 -3.55
CA VAL A 180 -8.09 0.58 -3.87
C VAL A 180 -6.66 0.39 -4.35
N GLY A 181 -5.84 -0.39 -3.64
CA GLY A 181 -4.44 -0.65 -3.98
C GLY A 181 -4.26 -1.30 -5.35
N SER A 182 -5.17 -2.19 -5.76
CA SER A 182 -5.12 -2.81 -7.09
C SER A 182 -5.64 -1.92 -8.22
N THR A 183 -6.55 -1.00 -7.91
CA THR A 183 -7.20 -0.15 -8.91
C THR A 183 -6.36 1.08 -9.26
N LEU A 184 -5.70 1.68 -8.27
CA LEU A 184 -4.93 2.92 -8.45
C LEU A 184 -3.82 2.82 -9.52
N PRO A 185 -2.96 1.78 -9.56
CA PRO A 185 -1.91 1.68 -10.58
C PRO A 185 -2.47 1.58 -12.00
N LEU A 186 -3.58 0.84 -12.18
CA LEU A 186 -4.22 0.70 -13.49
C LEU A 186 -4.85 2.01 -13.97
N LEU A 187 -5.42 2.80 -13.06
CA LEU A 187 -5.94 4.13 -13.37
C LEU A 187 -4.80 5.09 -13.70
N ALA A 188 -3.71 5.07 -12.92
CA ALA A 188 -2.54 5.90 -13.18
C ALA A 188 -1.94 5.63 -14.57
N LYS A 189 -1.75 4.36 -14.94
CA LYS A 189 -1.29 3.97 -16.30
C LYS A 189 -2.20 4.48 -17.43
N LYS A 190 -3.50 4.62 -17.17
CA LYS A 190 -4.45 5.13 -18.17
C LYS A 190 -4.38 6.65 -18.34
N LEU A 191 -3.98 7.36 -17.30
CA LEU A 191 -3.98 8.83 -17.26
C LEU A 191 -2.66 9.44 -17.77
N GLY A 192 -1.60 8.66 -17.91
CA GLY A 192 -0.30 9.14 -18.36
C GLY A 192 0.82 8.23 -18.15
#